data_e5647470826fe67d0d0d12fb494d0d66
#
_entry.id   e5647470826fe67d0d0d12fb494d0d66
#
_cell.length_a   1.000
_cell.length_b   1.000
_cell.length_c   1.000
_cell.angle_alpha   90.00
_cell.angle_beta   90.00
_cell.angle_gamma   90.00
#
_symmetry.space_group_name_H-M   'P 1'
#
loop_
_entity.id
_entity.type
_entity.pdbx_description
1 polymer ?
#
loop_
_entity_poly.entity_id
_entity_poly.type
_entity_poly.pdbx_seq_one_letter_code
_entity_poly.pdbx_strand_id
1 'polypeptide(L)'
;MLQTLKKFFAFCGKENRKMFVASIWLGVVSAICSAMRIPAAAIVIQALLEKNVTMATLWTSLGIIVASLIVTIAINMKATMLQTRAGYRACANKRIEIAEHLRYLPMGWFNDNSLGEVTSVTTNTMENMANVATRVVMVTTRGFLTSGIIAVMMFLFDWRMGLITLAGLLLFFAVNAAMQRAEQALSQRKFNADERLVSKVLEYVQGIAEVKNFDLTHDSATQVHGA
;
A
#
# COMPACT_ATOMS: atom_id res chain seq x y z
N MET A 1 7.93 8.82 -3.32
CA MET A 1 6.74 8.65 -2.49
C MET A 1 5.87 9.92 -2.36
N LEU A 2 6.38 11.04 -1.87
CA LEU A 2 5.59 12.30 -1.76
C LEU A 2 5.01 12.79 -3.09
N GLN A 3 5.73 12.66 -4.19
CA GLN A 3 5.23 13.01 -5.53
C GLN A 3 4.10 12.07 -5.98
N THR A 4 4.19 10.79 -5.67
CA THR A 4 3.16 9.79 -5.98
C THR A 4 1.89 10.07 -5.18
N LEU A 5 2.03 10.40 -3.89
CA LEU A 5 0.93 10.84 -3.05
C LEU A 5 0.26 12.12 -3.57
N LYS A 6 1.04 13.14 -3.97
CA LYS A 6 0.48 14.37 -4.59
C LYS A 6 -0.30 14.08 -5.88
N LYS A 7 0.24 13.24 -6.76
CA LYS A 7 -0.45 12.83 -8.00
C LYS A 7 -1.74 12.06 -7.70
N PHE A 8 -1.70 11.16 -6.69
CA PHE A 8 -2.88 10.43 -6.25
C PHE A 8 -3.96 11.34 -5.65
N PHE A 9 -3.59 12.30 -4.80
CA PHE A 9 -4.55 13.27 -4.26
C PHE A 9 -5.14 14.20 -5.33
N ALA A 10 -4.37 14.53 -6.37
CA ALA A 10 -4.88 15.27 -7.54
C ALA A 10 -5.89 14.43 -8.34
N PHE A 11 -5.62 13.13 -8.48
CA PHE A 11 -6.50 12.16 -9.14
C PHE A 11 -7.84 11.98 -8.41
N CYS A 12 -7.84 11.99 -7.07
CA CYS A 12 -9.01 11.68 -6.25
C CYS A 12 -10.15 12.71 -6.29
N GLY A 13 -9.89 13.96 -6.73
CA GLY A 13 -10.88 15.04 -6.70
C GLY A 13 -11.16 15.60 -5.29
N LYS A 14 -11.87 16.75 -5.24
CA LYS A 14 -12.05 17.53 -3.99
C LYS A 14 -12.85 16.79 -2.91
N GLU A 15 -13.89 16.05 -3.27
CA GLU A 15 -14.76 15.35 -2.31
C GLU A 15 -14.06 14.13 -1.68
N ASN A 16 -13.42 13.33 -2.51
CA ASN A 16 -12.72 12.13 -2.03
C ASN A 16 -11.49 12.49 -1.19
N ARG A 17 -10.86 13.63 -1.48
CA ARG A 17 -9.77 14.19 -0.68
C ARG A 17 -10.19 14.44 0.78
N LYS A 18 -11.41 14.95 1.03
CA LYS A 18 -11.93 15.16 2.40
C LYS A 18 -12.02 13.84 3.17
N MET A 19 -12.48 12.77 2.52
CA MET A 19 -12.57 11.44 3.14
C MET A 19 -11.18 10.87 3.46
N PHE A 20 -10.19 11.07 2.57
CA PHE A 20 -8.80 10.67 2.86
C PHE A 20 -8.21 11.47 4.03
N VAL A 21 -8.42 12.78 4.07
CA VAL A 21 -7.94 13.63 5.18
C VAL A 21 -8.60 13.20 6.49
N ALA A 22 -9.91 12.94 6.50
CA ALA A 22 -10.60 12.43 7.68
C ALA A 22 -10.03 11.09 8.15
N SER A 23 -9.70 10.18 7.23
CA SER A 23 -9.06 8.91 7.57
C SER A 23 -7.65 9.07 8.13
N ILE A 24 -6.89 10.06 7.67
CA ILE A 24 -5.57 10.40 8.22
C ILE A 24 -5.71 10.90 9.66
N TRP A 25 -6.67 11.77 9.96
CA TRP A 25 -6.96 12.23 11.32
C TRP A 25 -7.37 11.07 12.24
N LEU A 26 -8.22 10.17 11.76
CA LEU A 26 -8.54 8.94 12.49
C LEU A 26 -7.28 8.07 12.72
N GLY A 27 -6.37 8.05 11.76
CA GLY A 27 -5.07 7.40 11.89
C GLY A 27 -4.20 8.01 13.00
N VAL A 28 -4.17 9.34 13.12
CA VAL A 28 -3.47 10.04 14.22
C VAL A 28 -4.05 9.63 15.58
N VAL A 29 -5.38 9.68 15.72
CA VAL A 29 -6.04 9.27 16.96
C VAL A 29 -5.76 7.81 17.30
N SER A 30 -5.83 6.93 16.31
CA SER A 30 -5.49 5.50 16.44
C SER A 30 -4.04 5.29 16.90
N ALA A 31 -3.10 6.07 16.37
CA ALA A 31 -1.69 5.96 16.73
C ALA A 31 -1.44 6.46 18.16
N ILE A 32 -2.11 7.52 18.61
CA ILE A 32 -2.06 8.00 20.01
C ILE A 32 -2.62 6.92 20.95
N CYS A 33 -3.79 6.35 20.64
CA CYS A 33 -4.37 5.27 21.44
C CYS A 33 -3.44 4.05 21.50
N SER A 34 -2.76 3.72 20.40
CA SER A 34 -1.79 2.61 20.36
C SER A 34 -0.55 2.90 21.22
N ALA A 35 -0.11 4.15 21.27
CA ALA A 35 1.06 4.56 22.06
C ALA A 35 0.79 4.49 23.58
N MET A 36 -0.47 4.54 24.03
CA MET A 36 -0.84 4.39 25.45
C MET A 36 -0.46 3.01 26.04
N ARG A 37 -0.12 2.04 25.21
CA ARG A 37 0.41 0.74 25.68
C ARG A 37 1.80 0.85 26.29
N ILE A 38 2.59 1.86 25.88
CA ILE A 38 3.94 2.09 26.42
C ILE A 38 3.90 2.48 27.90
N PRO A 39 3.16 3.51 28.32
CA PRO A 39 3.03 3.83 29.74
C PRO A 39 2.35 2.72 30.56
N ALA A 40 1.41 1.98 29.97
CA ALA A 40 0.81 0.82 30.64
C ALA A 40 1.84 -0.28 30.94
N ALA A 41 2.76 -0.55 30.02
CA ALA A 41 3.87 -1.48 30.26
C ALA A 41 4.87 -0.91 31.28
N ALA A 42 5.15 0.39 31.23
CA ALA A 42 6.06 1.05 32.17
C ALA A 42 5.57 0.97 33.63
N ILE A 43 4.26 1.11 33.86
CA ILE A 43 3.65 0.94 35.20
C ILE A 43 3.96 -0.45 35.77
N VAL A 44 3.86 -1.51 34.96
CA VAL A 44 4.16 -2.88 35.41
C VAL A 44 5.65 -3.06 35.68
N ILE A 45 6.51 -2.54 34.82
CA ILE A 45 7.97 -2.62 34.99
C ILE A 45 8.40 -1.88 36.25
N GLN A 46 7.85 -0.69 36.50
CA GLN A 46 8.14 0.08 37.71
C GLN A 46 7.71 -0.66 38.97
N ALA A 47 6.49 -1.24 38.99
CA ALA A 47 5.99 -2.04 40.11
C ALA A 47 6.86 -3.27 40.37
N LEU A 48 7.42 -3.88 39.33
CA LEU A 48 8.36 -5.00 39.43
C LEU A 48 9.70 -4.58 40.06
N LEU A 49 10.23 -3.41 39.66
CA LEU A 49 11.50 -2.89 40.19
C LEU A 49 11.35 -2.47 41.66
N GLU A 50 10.22 -1.90 42.05
CA GLU A 50 9.89 -1.53 43.42
C GLU A 50 9.50 -2.73 44.31
N LYS A 51 9.45 -3.95 43.74
CA LYS A 51 9.02 -5.20 44.39
C LYS A 51 7.63 -5.11 45.03
N ASN A 52 6.80 -4.19 44.58
CA ASN A 52 5.48 -3.91 45.09
C ASN A 52 4.38 -4.19 44.07
N VAL A 53 4.38 -5.42 43.53
CA VAL A 53 3.38 -5.84 42.54
C VAL A 53 2.07 -6.16 43.25
N THR A 54 1.10 -5.24 43.13
CA THR A 54 -0.23 -5.43 43.65
C THR A 54 -1.18 -5.94 42.55
N MET A 55 -2.15 -6.78 42.90
CA MET A 55 -3.19 -7.22 41.94
C MET A 55 -3.91 -6.03 41.28
N ALA A 56 -4.08 -4.91 42.00
CA ALA A 56 -4.66 -3.69 41.44
C ALA A 56 -3.81 -3.11 40.30
N THR A 57 -2.48 -3.11 40.40
CA THR A 57 -1.56 -2.62 39.35
C THR A 57 -1.64 -3.48 38.10
N LEU A 58 -1.79 -4.80 38.26
CA LEU A 58 -1.97 -5.71 37.12
C LEU A 58 -3.30 -5.47 36.40
N TRP A 59 -4.41 -5.33 37.14
CA TRP A 59 -5.73 -5.08 36.57
C TRP A 59 -5.83 -3.70 35.89
N THR A 60 -5.22 -2.68 36.45
CA THR A 60 -5.21 -1.33 35.82
C THR A 60 -4.41 -1.33 34.53
N SER A 61 -3.22 -1.93 34.52
CA SER A 61 -2.40 -2.04 33.30
C SER A 61 -3.10 -2.87 32.23
N LEU A 62 -3.66 -4.03 32.58
CA LEU A 62 -4.42 -4.88 31.68
C LEU A 62 -5.64 -4.13 31.11
N GLY A 63 -6.37 -3.40 31.95
CA GLY A 63 -7.51 -2.60 31.54
C GLY A 63 -7.14 -1.53 30.51
N ILE A 64 -6.03 -0.81 30.73
CA ILE A 64 -5.54 0.20 29.76
C ILE A 64 -5.16 -0.46 28.43
N ILE A 65 -4.47 -1.59 28.46
CA ILE A 65 -4.05 -2.30 27.24
C ILE A 65 -5.27 -2.78 26.45
N VAL A 66 -6.23 -3.43 27.11
CA VAL A 66 -7.44 -3.97 26.47
C VAL A 66 -8.31 -2.82 25.93
N ALA A 67 -8.54 -1.77 26.70
CA ALA A 67 -9.29 -0.59 26.25
C ALA A 67 -8.62 0.06 25.04
N SER A 68 -7.30 0.29 25.10
CA SER A 68 -6.52 0.81 23.97
C SER A 68 -6.64 -0.07 22.71
N LEU A 69 -6.64 -1.38 22.89
CA LEU A 69 -6.75 -2.33 21.78
C LEU A 69 -8.12 -2.26 21.09
N ILE A 70 -9.20 -2.28 21.90
CA ILE A 70 -10.58 -2.20 21.38
C ILE A 70 -10.81 -0.89 20.63
N VAL A 71 -10.40 0.24 21.22
CA VAL A 71 -10.53 1.58 20.62
C VAL A 71 -9.72 1.66 19.33
N THR A 72 -8.49 1.16 19.33
CA THR A 72 -7.62 1.15 18.14
C THR A 72 -8.25 0.33 17.01
N ILE A 73 -8.82 -0.85 17.31
CA ILE A 73 -9.47 -1.69 16.28
C ILE A 73 -10.70 -0.96 15.71
N ALA A 74 -11.55 -0.39 16.55
CA ALA A 74 -12.76 0.31 16.11
C ALA A 74 -12.43 1.53 15.22
N ILE A 75 -11.43 2.33 15.59
CA ILE A 75 -10.98 3.48 14.81
C ILE A 75 -10.35 3.00 13.48
N ASN A 76 -9.53 1.96 13.51
CA ASN A 76 -8.90 1.41 12.34
C ASN A 76 -9.89 0.85 11.32
N MET A 77 -10.96 0.19 11.77
CA MET A 77 -12.03 -0.26 10.88
C MET A 77 -12.71 0.92 10.17
N LYS A 78 -13.06 1.98 10.91
CA LYS A 78 -13.66 3.18 10.31
C LYS A 78 -12.71 3.89 9.34
N ALA A 79 -11.45 4.06 9.72
CA ALA A 79 -10.43 4.69 8.86
C ALA A 79 -10.23 3.90 7.56
N THR A 80 -10.12 2.57 7.66
CA THR A 80 -9.99 1.68 6.50
C THR A 80 -11.21 1.77 5.58
N MET A 81 -12.43 1.74 6.14
CA MET A 81 -13.66 1.90 5.35
C MET A 81 -13.71 3.23 4.61
N LEU A 82 -13.34 4.35 5.29
CA LEU A 82 -13.30 5.65 4.63
C LEU A 82 -12.30 5.68 3.46
N GLN A 83 -11.11 5.14 3.66
CA GLN A 83 -10.07 5.09 2.63
C GLN A 83 -10.49 4.24 1.44
N THR A 84 -11.03 3.06 1.70
CA THR A 84 -11.52 2.16 0.66
C THR A 84 -12.64 2.82 -0.13
N ARG A 85 -13.65 3.37 0.54
CA ARG A 85 -14.74 4.10 -0.14
C ARG A 85 -14.23 5.27 -0.97
N ALA A 86 -13.28 6.06 -0.45
CA ALA A 86 -12.71 7.18 -1.18
C ALA A 86 -11.93 6.72 -2.42
N GLY A 87 -11.15 5.65 -2.35
CA GLY A 87 -10.41 5.09 -3.47
C GLY A 87 -11.33 4.56 -4.58
N TYR A 88 -12.31 3.74 -4.23
CA TYR A 88 -13.27 3.20 -5.21
C TYR A 88 -14.15 4.30 -5.83
N ARG A 89 -14.61 5.29 -5.05
CA ARG A 89 -15.34 6.45 -5.59
C ARG A 89 -14.49 7.28 -6.54
N ALA A 90 -13.21 7.49 -6.23
CA ALA A 90 -12.32 8.20 -7.12
C ALA A 90 -12.18 7.51 -8.49
N CYS A 91 -12.01 6.18 -8.49
CA CYS A 91 -11.96 5.40 -9.72
C CYS A 91 -13.30 5.35 -10.46
N ALA A 92 -14.44 5.24 -9.74
CA ALA A 92 -15.76 5.31 -10.35
C ALA A 92 -16.01 6.66 -11.04
N ASN A 93 -15.67 7.77 -10.39
CA ASN A 93 -15.79 9.11 -10.98
C ASN A 93 -14.90 9.27 -12.23
N LYS A 94 -13.70 8.68 -12.20
CA LYS A 94 -12.82 8.71 -13.38
C LYS A 94 -13.33 7.83 -14.53
N ARG A 95 -13.98 6.71 -14.25
CA ARG A 95 -14.66 5.92 -15.29
C ARG A 95 -15.77 6.72 -15.98
N ILE A 96 -16.56 7.47 -15.22
CA ILE A 96 -17.60 8.35 -15.76
C ILE A 96 -16.97 9.45 -16.61
N GLU A 97 -15.92 10.10 -16.13
CA GLU A 97 -15.18 11.15 -16.87
C GLU A 97 -14.61 10.63 -18.20
N ILE A 98 -14.06 9.41 -18.20
CA ILE A 98 -13.59 8.75 -19.43
C ILE A 98 -14.77 8.48 -20.37
N ALA A 99 -15.89 7.94 -19.87
CA ALA A 99 -17.08 7.66 -20.67
C ALA A 99 -17.67 8.94 -21.29
N GLU A 100 -17.71 10.05 -20.55
CA GLU A 100 -18.11 11.34 -21.06
C GLU A 100 -17.16 11.86 -22.14
N HIS A 101 -15.87 11.68 -21.97
CA HIS A 101 -14.87 12.10 -22.96
C HIS A 101 -14.98 11.31 -24.27
N LEU A 102 -15.27 10.01 -24.17
CA LEU A 102 -15.48 9.15 -25.34
C LEU A 102 -16.62 9.62 -26.24
N ARG A 103 -17.65 10.31 -25.68
CA ARG A 103 -18.76 10.86 -26.47
C ARG A 103 -18.37 11.95 -27.45
N TYR A 104 -17.23 12.60 -27.21
CA TYR A 104 -16.73 13.70 -28.07
C TYR A 104 -15.70 13.25 -29.09
N LEU A 105 -15.32 11.95 -29.08
CA LEU A 105 -14.36 11.43 -30.04
C LEU A 105 -15.02 11.13 -31.38
N PRO A 106 -14.33 11.40 -32.51
CA PRO A 106 -14.85 11.10 -33.85
C PRO A 106 -14.98 9.59 -34.03
N MET A 107 -15.99 9.17 -34.83
CA MET A 107 -16.27 7.72 -35.06
C MET A 107 -15.07 6.96 -35.63
N GLY A 108 -14.19 7.60 -36.39
CA GLY A 108 -12.97 6.95 -36.92
C GLY A 108 -11.92 6.58 -35.87
N TRP A 109 -12.07 7.06 -34.63
CA TRP A 109 -11.21 6.66 -33.52
C TRP A 109 -11.58 5.28 -32.98
N PHE A 110 -12.84 4.88 -33.13
CA PHE A 110 -13.34 3.59 -32.63
C PHE A 110 -12.95 2.46 -33.59
N ASN A 111 -11.84 1.83 -33.31
CA ASN A 111 -11.41 0.58 -33.95
C ASN A 111 -11.24 -0.50 -32.86
N ASP A 112 -11.05 -1.74 -33.27
CA ASP A 112 -10.96 -2.88 -32.35
C ASP A 112 -9.83 -2.71 -31.32
N ASN A 113 -8.70 -2.13 -31.73
CA ASN A 113 -7.58 -1.88 -30.83
C ASN A 113 -7.89 -0.79 -29.80
N SER A 114 -8.47 0.34 -30.21
CA SER A 114 -8.80 1.44 -29.32
C SER A 114 -9.91 1.05 -28.33
N LEU A 115 -10.89 0.29 -28.78
CA LEU A 115 -11.97 -0.24 -27.93
C LEU A 115 -11.43 -1.21 -26.88
N GLY A 116 -10.52 -2.11 -27.28
CA GLY A 116 -9.83 -3.03 -26.37
C GLY A 116 -8.99 -2.31 -25.33
N GLU A 117 -8.23 -1.29 -25.73
CA GLU A 117 -7.41 -0.48 -24.81
C GLU A 117 -8.28 0.27 -23.80
N VAL A 118 -9.33 0.97 -24.23
CA VAL A 118 -10.24 1.68 -23.33
C VAL A 118 -10.93 0.73 -22.36
N THR A 119 -11.37 -0.43 -22.84
CA THR A 119 -11.99 -1.44 -22.00
C THR A 119 -11.01 -1.95 -20.96
N SER A 120 -9.77 -2.26 -21.34
CA SER A 120 -8.73 -2.69 -20.41
C SER A 120 -8.39 -1.63 -19.37
N VAL A 121 -8.27 -0.36 -19.77
CA VAL A 121 -8.00 0.75 -18.85
C VAL A 121 -9.16 0.97 -17.89
N THR A 122 -10.38 1.00 -18.37
CA THR A 122 -11.58 1.29 -17.53
C THR A 122 -11.94 0.14 -16.59
N THR A 123 -11.63 -1.10 -16.94
CA THR A 123 -11.88 -2.28 -16.09
C THR A 123 -10.65 -2.60 -15.23
N ASN A 124 -9.63 -3.23 -15.83
CA ASN A 124 -8.51 -3.81 -15.10
C ASN A 124 -7.57 -2.76 -14.48
N THR A 125 -7.18 -1.75 -15.26
CA THR A 125 -6.21 -0.74 -14.78
C THR A 125 -6.81 0.11 -13.67
N MET A 126 -8.07 0.53 -13.80
CA MET A 126 -8.75 1.32 -12.77
C MET A 126 -9.02 0.54 -11.50
N GLU A 127 -9.34 -0.75 -11.59
CA GLU A 127 -9.52 -1.62 -10.42
C GLU A 127 -8.20 -1.87 -9.69
N ASN A 128 -7.15 -2.20 -10.42
CA ASN A 128 -5.82 -2.34 -9.85
C ASN A 128 -5.34 -1.03 -9.21
N MET A 129 -5.59 0.11 -9.84
CA MET A 129 -5.24 1.42 -9.31
C MET A 129 -6.01 1.74 -8.02
N ALA A 130 -7.31 1.40 -7.94
CA ALA A 130 -8.10 1.56 -6.71
C ALA A 130 -7.52 0.72 -5.56
N ASN A 131 -7.21 -0.54 -5.83
CA ASN A 131 -6.67 -1.46 -4.83
C ASN A 131 -5.26 -1.08 -4.37
N VAL A 132 -4.34 -0.90 -5.31
CA VAL A 132 -2.93 -0.62 -5.01
C VAL A 132 -2.77 0.76 -4.39
N ALA A 133 -3.36 1.80 -4.96
CA ALA A 133 -3.22 3.17 -4.46
C ALA A 133 -3.83 3.34 -3.07
N THR A 134 -5.03 2.79 -2.85
CA THR A 134 -5.67 2.81 -1.52
C THR A 134 -4.82 2.06 -0.48
N ARG A 135 -4.30 0.88 -0.83
CA ARG A 135 -3.45 0.08 0.05
C ARG A 135 -2.13 0.78 0.37
N VAL A 136 -1.46 1.35 -0.64
CA VAL A 136 -0.19 2.09 -0.46
C VAL A 136 -0.39 3.30 0.43
N VAL A 137 -1.43 4.12 0.19
CA VAL A 137 -1.74 5.28 1.03
C VAL A 137 -2.02 4.84 2.46
N MET A 138 -2.82 3.78 2.65
CA MET A 138 -3.17 3.27 3.97
C MET A 138 -1.94 2.80 4.76
N VAL A 139 -1.12 1.93 4.17
CA VAL A 139 0.05 1.35 4.83
C VAL A 139 1.10 2.43 5.13
N THR A 140 1.38 3.29 4.15
CA THR A 140 2.38 4.35 4.30
C THR A 140 1.98 5.37 5.35
N THR A 141 0.75 5.90 5.27
CA THR A 141 0.27 6.93 6.21
C THR A 141 0.20 6.36 7.63
N ARG A 142 -0.34 5.16 7.80
CA ARG A 142 -0.42 4.51 9.11
C ARG A 142 0.95 4.21 9.68
N GLY A 143 1.87 3.67 8.89
CA GLY A 143 3.23 3.37 9.31
C GLY A 143 3.97 4.61 9.80
N PHE A 144 3.99 5.69 9.00
CA PHE A 144 4.64 6.95 9.40
C PHE A 144 4.02 7.58 10.64
N LEU A 145 2.69 7.64 10.74
CA LEU A 145 2.01 8.21 11.89
C LEU A 145 2.30 7.42 13.17
N THR A 146 2.17 6.10 13.11
CA THR A 146 2.38 5.25 14.29
C THR A 146 3.85 5.31 14.74
N SER A 147 4.81 5.17 13.83
CA SER A 147 6.23 5.24 14.17
C SER A 147 6.63 6.61 14.70
N GLY A 148 6.11 7.69 14.11
CA GLY A 148 6.38 9.05 14.56
C GLY A 148 5.84 9.33 15.98
N ILE A 149 4.60 8.91 16.27
CA ILE A 149 4.00 9.10 17.58
C ILE A 149 4.70 8.25 18.65
N ILE A 150 5.07 7.01 18.33
CA ILE A 150 5.86 6.17 19.23
C ILE A 150 7.21 6.81 19.54
N ALA A 151 7.91 7.34 18.53
CA ALA A 151 9.18 8.01 18.73
C ALA A 151 9.04 9.25 19.62
N VAL A 152 8.01 10.07 19.41
CA VAL A 152 7.71 11.24 20.27
C VAL A 152 7.41 10.80 21.70
N MET A 153 6.59 9.77 21.89
CA MET A 153 6.27 9.26 23.24
C MET A 153 7.51 8.72 23.96
N MET A 154 8.40 8.02 23.22
CA MET A 154 9.67 7.57 23.80
C MET A 154 10.57 8.74 24.22
N PHE A 155 10.61 9.83 23.45
CA PHE A 155 11.32 11.05 23.81
C PHE A 155 10.76 11.73 25.08
N LEU A 156 9.45 11.72 25.25
CA LEU A 156 8.78 12.28 26.44
C LEU A 156 9.03 11.44 27.69
N PHE A 157 9.24 10.15 27.54
CA PHE A 157 9.47 9.22 28.63
C PHE A 157 10.93 9.28 29.10
N ASP A 158 11.88 9.16 28.19
CA ASP A 158 13.33 9.27 28.43
C ASP A 158 14.02 9.70 27.13
N TRP A 159 14.77 10.79 27.21
CA TRP A 159 15.50 11.33 26.05
C TRP A 159 16.54 10.35 25.47
N ARG A 160 17.12 9.48 26.31
CA ARG A 160 18.08 8.45 25.89
C ARG A 160 17.40 7.37 25.05
N MET A 161 16.24 6.89 25.50
CA MET A 161 15.40 5.93 24.77
C MET A 161 14.89 6.53 23.47
N GLY A 162 14.50 7.80 23.49
CA GLY A 162 14.13 8.55 22.31
C GLY A 162 15.23 8.63 21.25
N LEU A 163 16.49 8.89 21.66
CA LEU A 163 17.64 8.91 20.77
C LEU A 163 17.92 7.53 20.14
N ILE A 164 17.87 6.46 20.93
CA ILE A 164 18.06 5.09 20.42
C ILE A 164 16.95 4.75 19.39
N THR A 165 15.70 5.10 19.70
CA THR A 165 14.57 4.88 18.79
C THR A 165 14.74 5.68 17.49
N LEU A 166 15.20 6.93 17.58
CA LEU A 166 15.45 7.77 16.42
C LEU A 166 16.59 7.21 15.55
N ALA A 167 17.68 6.77 16.16
CA ALA A 167 18.80 6.13 15.46
C ALA A 167 18.34 4.85 14.74
N GLY A 168 17.54 4.02 15.41
CA GLY A 168 16.94 2.82 14.80
C GLY A 168 16.03 3.15 13.61
N LEU A 169 15.20 4.20 13.72
CA LEU A 169 14.36 4.68 12.63
C LEU A 169 15.18 5.18 11.43
N LEU A 170 16.22 5.95 11.68
CA LEU A 170 17.13 6.44 10.62
C LEU A 170 17.83 5.28 9.91
N LEU A 171 18.35 4.31 10.67
CA LEU A 171 18.94 3.10 10.10
C LEU A 171 17.94 2.30 9.27
N PHE A 172 16.73 2.12 9.78
CA PHE A 172 15.63 1.46 9.05
C PHE A 172 15.34 2.15 7.73
N PHE A 173 15.21 3.49 7.71
CA PHE A 173 14.99 4.23 6.47
C PHE A 173 16.17 4.16 5.51
N ALA A 174 17.41 4.17 6.01
CA ALA A 174 18.60 4.03 5.18
C ALA A 174 18.64 2.65 4.49
N VAL A 175 18.39 1.57 5.25
CA VAL A 175 18.33 0.21 4.71
C VAL A 175 17.19 0.07 3.69
N ASN A 176 15.99 0.58 4.01
CA ASN A 176 14.87 0.57 3.06
C ASN A 176 15.18 1.36 1.78
N ALA A 177 15.84 2.50 1.87
CA ALA A 177 16.24 3.28 0.69
C ALA A 177 17.24 2.52 -0.19
N ALA A 178 18.17 1.79 0.43
CA ALA A 178 19.12 0.94 -0.29
C ALA A 178 18.40 -0.25 -0.97
N MET A 179 17.48 -0.92 -0.26
CA MET A 179 16.65 -2.00 -0.81
C MET A 179 15.79 -1.52 -1.99
N GLN A 180 15.13 -0.38 -1.88
CA GLN A 180 14.31 0.17 -2.98
C GLN A 180 15.13 0.43 -4.25
N ARG A 181 16.38 0.85 -4.13
CA ARG A 181 17.27 1.03 -5.30
C ARG A 181 17.61 -0.32 -5.95
N ALA A 182 17.90 -1.34 -5.14
CA ALA A 182 18.16 -2.69 -5.63
C ALA A 182 16.91 -3.31 -6.28
N GLU A 183 15.74 -3.14 -5.67
CA GLU A 183 14.45 -3.61 -6.22
C GLU A 183 14.10 -2.95 -7.56
N GLN A 184 14.37 -1.64 -7.72
CA GLN A 184 14.12 -0.96 -8.99
C GLN A 184 14.96 -1.55 -10.14
N ALA A 185 16.24 -1.83 -9.89
CA ALA A 185 17.11 -2.45 -10.86
C ALA A 185 16.67 -3.90 -11.22
N LEU A 186 16.21 -4.65 -10.20
CA LEU A 186 15.73 -6.02 -10.38
C LEU A 186 14.37 -6.06 -11.07
N SER A 187 13.47 -5.13 -10.74
CA SER A 187 12.15 -5.00 -11.36
C SER A 187 12.25 -4.71 -12.85
N GLN A 188 13.21 -3.87 -13.28
CA GLN A 188 13.43 -3.60 -14.68
C GLN A 188 13.91 -4.85 -15.43
N ARG A 189 14.82 -5.62 -14.83
CA ARG A 189 15.27 -6.90 -15.40
C ARG A 189 14.15 -7.92 -15.52
N LYS A 190 13.32 -8.02 -14.47
CA LYS A 190 12.15 -8.89 -14.47
C LYS A 190 11.16 -8.49 -15.57
N PHE A 191 10.84 -7.21 -15.69
CA PHE A 191 9.93 -6.69 -16.71
C PHE A 191 10.41 -7.05 -18.12
N ASN A 192 11.70 -6.85 -18.41
CA ASN A 192 12.29 -7.19 -19.70
C ASN A 192 12.29 -8.72 -19.98
N ALA A 193 12.45 -9.54 -18.93
CA ALA A 193 12.36 -10.99 -19.05
C ALA A 193 10.92 -11.45 -19.31
N ASP A 194 9.95 -10.89 -18.57
CA ASP A 194 8.52 -11.18 -18.76
C ASP A 194 8.05 -10.78 -20.17
N GLU A 195 8.51 -9.63 -20.68
CA GLU A 195 8.22 -9.17 -22.06
C GLU A 195 8.78 -10.11 -23.11
N ARG A 196 10.02 -10.57 -22.93
CA ARG A 196 10.64 -11.57 -23.82
C ARG A 196 9.88 -12.90 -23.79
N LEU A 197 9.49 -13.36 -22.61
CA LEU A 197 8.72 -14.59 -22.45
C LEU A 197 7.38 -14.49 -23.19
N VAL A 198 6.64 -13.40 -22.96
CA VAL A 198 5.35 -13.17 -23.65
C VAL A 198 5.53 -13.12 -25.16
N SER A 199 6.55 -12.43 -25.66
CA SER A 199 6.85 -12.37 -27.09
C SER A 199 7.13 -13.75 -27.67
N LYS A 200 7.95 -14.56 -26.98
CA LYS A 200 8.27 -15.93 -27.43
C LYS A 200 7.06 -16.86 -27.40
N VAL A 201 6.21 -16.75 -26.38
CA VAL A 201 4.96 -17.52 -26.30
C VAL A 201 4.00 -17.12 -27.43
N LEU A 202 3.88 -15.83 -27.73
CA LEU A 202 3.05 -15.34 -28.83
C LEU A 202 3.58 -15.83 -30.19
N GLU A 203 4.90 -15.76 -30.42
CA GLU A 203 5.56 -16.28 -31.61
C GLU A 203 5.29 -17.79 -31.81
N TYR A 204 5.40 -18.57 -30.72
CA TYR A 204 5.09 -20.00 -30.73
C TYR A 204 3.62 -20.26 -31.05
N VAL A 205 2.68 -19.55 -30.40
CA VAL A 205 1.24 -19.72 -30.63
C VAL A 205 0.85 -19.33 -32.06
N GLN A 206 1.42 -18.25 -32.61
CA GLN A 206 1.16 -17.83 -33.98
C GLN A 206 1.75 -18.78 -35.00
N GLY A 207 2.92 -19.37 -34.72
CA GLY A 207 3.60 -20.35 -35.58
C GLY A 207 3.16 -21.79 -35.36
N ILE A 208 2.22 -22.09 -34.45
CA ILE A 208 1.88 -23.45 -34.04
C ILE A 208 1.39 -24.33 -35.21
N ALA A 209 0.73 -23.71 -36.20
CA ALA A 209 0.27 -24.41 -37.39
C ALA A 209 1.45 -24.92 -38.27
N GLU A 210 2.50 -24.11 -38.39
CA GLU A 210 3.70 -24.45 -39.13
C GLU A 210 4.56 -25.47 -38.38
N VAL A 211 4.72 -25.28 -37.06
CA VAL A 211 5.41 -26.23 -36.17
C VAL A 211 4.78 -27.63 -36.26
N LYS A 212 3.45 -27.70 -36.32
CA LYS A 212 2.70 -28.94 -36.42
C LYS A 212 2.78 -29.56 -37.83
N ASN A 213 2.83 -28.75 -38.85
CA ASN A 213 2.95 -29.23 -40.25
C ASN A 213 4.34 -29.79 -40.56
N PHE A 214 5.39 -29.25 -39.95
CA PHE A 214 6.80 -29.63 -40.20
C PHE A 214 7.40 -30.50 -39.09
N ASP A 215 6.61 -30.94 -38.09
CA ASP A 215 7.01 -31.77 -36.92
C ASP A 215 8.21 -31.20 -36.11
N LEU A 216 8.30 -29.86 -36.05
CA LEU A 216 9.35 -29.13 -35.33
C LEU A 216 9.08 -28.98 -33.82
N THR A 217 8.30 -29.91 -33.25
CA THR A 217 7.83 -29.83 -31.86
C THR A 217 8.96 -29.83 -30.83
N HIS A 218 10.08 -30.51 -31.12
CA HIS A 218 11.19 -30.65 -30.17
C HIS A 218 12.08 -29.38 -30.12
N ASP A 219 12.35 -28.73 -31.25
CA ASP A 219 13.23 -27.55 -31.34
C ASP A 219 12.54 -26.27 -30.84
N SER A 220 11.24 -26.13 -31.09
CA SER A 220 10.48 -24.96 -30.67
C SER A 220 10.16 -24.95 -29.15
N ALA A 221 10.01 -26.14 -28.53
CA ALA A 221 9.82 -26.26 -27.10
C ALA A 221 11.09 -25.88 -26.29
N THR A 222 12.27 -26.17 -26.82
CA THR A 222 13.55 -25.80 -26.19
C THR A 222 13.82 -24.30 -26.25
N GLN A 223 13.36 -23.58 -27.27
CA GLN A 223 13.48 -22.12 -27.34
C GLN A 223 12.58 -21.39 -26.31
N VAL A 224 11.42 -21.95 -25.97
CA VAL A 224 10.53 -21.42 -24.94
C VAL A 224 11.04 -21.72 -23.52
N HIS A 225 11.74 -22.86 -23.34
CA HIS A 225 12.34 -23.24 -22.03
C HIS A 225 13.63 -22.49 -21.71
N GLY A 226 14.32 -21.93 -22.69
CA GLY A 226 15.58 -21.19 -22.52
C GLY A 226 15.43 -19.67 -22.39
N ALA A 227 14.20 -19.13 -22.39
CA ALA A 227 13.90 -17.71 -22.28
C ALA A 227 13.36 -17.35 -20.88
#